data_486e9cec06e23ca43f3a87c6fb2586df
#
_entry.id   486e9cec06e23ca43f3a87c6fb2586df
#
_cell.length_a   1.000
_cell.length_b   1.000
_cell.length_c   1.000
_cell.angle_alpha   90.00
_cell.angle_beta   90.00
_cell.angle_gamma   90.00
#
_symmetry.space_group_name_H-M   'P 1'
#
loop_
_entity.id
_entity.type
_entity.pdbx_description
1 polymer ?
#
loop_
_entity_poly.entity_id
_entity_poly.type
_entity_poly.pdbx_seq_one_letter_code
_entity_poly.pdbx_strand_id
1 'polypeptide(L)'
;MTGRRDSSGSYHPVLGIDLGTTSCAMSVWDGEAITVIPGPTGAHALPAVVGQNPAGQIVVGRPPAGGTPPVITGIKRELGSGERLRLRGRQYQPPEICAFLLIELKRRAEAFLGGPVHDAVITVSGSAGETQRRAVREAAGLAQLNVRRLVDDPVAAAVAIGAGDRERTYAIYDLGGGTFDTAIVRVGPDGVSVLGAAGDPRLGGDDFDEHIVGYALRQIRERHHVDLSQDEHVRTQIRREAERRKRELSTAETTVLELPLLTATISTSVPLSRRAFEAMIEPDVTKSLGYLAAALAAARSEHGIGRHGVDRVLLAGGSSRIPSIRTRLAGYFGLNVGDIPAGLEPDELNARGAGLLAREYEPALTFEDFRPGLLSANLRLRAEMAEPDEPGFASPAEAAGPPDTLPMPPAETPADFRPVADASYWMLAGTEDGDRAGLRAAYTSFIAAIQAAAPDARLRELGEVLAREYARGH
;
A
#
# COMPACT_ATOMS: atom_id res chain seq x y z
N MET A 1 14.88 0.25 20.62
CA MET A 1 13.70 1.09 20.34
C MET A 1 14.00 2.51 20.82
N THR A 2 14.36 3.40 19.91
CA THR A 2 14.76 4.80 20.21
C THR A 2 13.67 5.83 19.87
N GLY A 3 12.42 5.39 19.64
CA GLY A 3 11.28 6.29 19.55
C GLY A 3 10.84 6.81 20.92
N ARG A 4 10.23 7.99 20.94
CA ARG A 4 9.72 8.59 22.18
C ARG A 4 8.58 7.71 22.74
N ARG A 5 8.71 7.32 23.99
CA ARG A 5 7.64 6.66 24.73
C ARG A 5 6.88 7.75 25.49
N ASP A 6 5.55 7.64 25.52
CA ASP A 6 4.75 8.47 26.40
C ASP A 6 4.88 8.05 27.86
N SER A 7 4.16 8.72 28.76
CA SER A 7 4.14 8.41 30.20
C SER A 7 3.56 7.00 30.51
N SER A 8 2.89 6.35 29.53
CA SER A 8 2.38 4.99 29.62
C SER A 8 3.38 3.95 29.09
N GLY A 9 4.50 4.40 28.49
CA GLY A 9 5.49 3.51 27.86
C GLY A 9 5.17 3.15 26.42
N SER A 10 4.07 3.69 25.84
CA SER A 10 3.66 3.41 24.46
C SER A 10 4.61 4.05 23.45
N TYR A 11 4.89 3.32 22.37
CA TYR A 11 5.76 3.75 21.29
C TYR A 11 4.94 4.44 20.18
N HIS A 12 5.26 5.71 19.89
CA HIS A 12 4.59 6.51 18.87
C HIS A 12 5.56 6.86 17.75
N PRO A 13 5.73 6.03 16.73
CA PRO A 13 6.64 6.33 15.63
C PRO A 13 6.00 7.27 14.61
N VAL A 14 6.86 7.87 13.78
CA VAL A 14 6.46 8.54 12.54
C VAL A 14 6.40 7.50 11.43
N LEU A 15 5.28 7.40 10.72
CA LEU A 15 5.12 6.46 9.61
C LEU A 15 5.82 6.97 8.35
N GLY A 16 6.43 6.07 7.58
CA GLY A 16 6.69 6.27 6.17
C GLY A 16 5.55 5.64 5.36
N ILE A 17 4.85 6.44 4.56
CA ILE A 17 3.73 5.97 3.75
C ILE A 17 4.06 6.16 2.27
N ASP A 18 4.07 5.08 1.51
CA ASP A 18 3.99 5.11 0.06
C ASP A 18 2.51 5.19 -0.36
N LEU A 19 2.11 6.36 -0.84
CA LEU A 19 0.77 6.59 -1.37
C LEU A 19 0.78 6.30 -2.87
N GLY A 20 0.65 5.03 -3.24
CA GLY A 20 0.65 4.59 -4.64
C GLY A 20 -0.70 4.72 -5.34
N THR A 21 -0.71 4.64 -6.67
CA THR A 21 -1.93 4.69 -7.50
C THR A 21 -2.74 3.40 -7.40
N THR A 22 -2.06 2.26 -7.39
CA THR A 22 -2.69 0.92 -7.39
C THR A 22 -2.62 0.26 -6.03
N SER A 23 -1.57 0.53 -5.27
CA SER A 23 -1.36 0.01 -3.92
C SER A 23 -0.61 1.01 -3.06
N CYS A 24 -0.89 0.99 -1.75
CA CYS A 24 -0.17 1.74 -0.76
C CYS A 24 0.61 0.79 0.14
N ALA A 25 1.76 1.24 0.62
CA ALA A 25 2.56 0.52 1.60
C ALA A 25 2.98 1.47 2.72
N MET A 26 3.34 0.93 3.88
CA MET A 26 3.80 1.75 5.00
C MET A 26 4.93 1.06 5.75
N SER A 27 5.79 1.86 6.32
CA SER A 27 6.91 1.38 7.11
C SER A 27 7.12 2.23 8.36
N VAL A 28 7.92 1.69 9.26
CA VAL A 28 8.30 2.35 10.50
C VAL A 28 9.76 2.06 10.81
N TRP A 29 10.45 3.02 11.43
CA TRP A 29 11.76 2.81 12.01
C TRP A 29 11.60 2.32 13.46
N ASP A 30 12.06 1.11 13.76
CA ASP A 30 11.94 0.50 15.10
C ASP A 30 13.09 0.84 16.05
N GLY A 31 14.06 1.63 15.58
CA GLY A 31 15.28 2.00 16.30
C GLY A 31 16.54 1.32 15.76
N GLU A 32 16.40 0.23 15.02
CA GLU A 32 17.50 -0.55 14.44
C GLU A 32 17.36 -0.70 12.93
N ALA A 33 16.14 -0.97 12.44
CA ALA A 33 15.86 -1.23 11.05
C ALA A 33 14.52 -0.60 10.59
N ILE A 34 14.32 -0.56 9.28
CA ILE A 34 13.02 -0.25 8.68
C ILE A 34 12.20 -1.52 8.57
N THR A 35 11.09 -1.52 9.23
CA THR A 35 10.07 -2.57 9.13
C THR A 35 8.92 -2.09 8.24
N VAL A 36 8.66 -2.80 7.14
CA VAL A 36 7.44 -2.58 6.33
C VAL A 36 6.31 -3.29 7.06
N ILE A 37 5.25 -2.54 7.38
CA ILE A 37 4.13 -3.04 8.17
C ILE A 37 3.27 -3.95 7.30
N PRO A 38 3.12 -5.25 7.66
CA PRO A 38 2.29 -6.17 6.89
C PRO A 38 0.80 -5.88 7.07
N GLY A 39 -0.01 -6.26 6.10
CA GLY A 39 -1.46 -6.32 6.25
C GLY A 39 -1.92 -7.64 6.93
N PRO A 40 -3.22 -7.81 7.16
CA PRO A 40 -3.79 -8.98 7.85
C PRO A 40 -3.44 -10.32 7.19
N THR A 41 -3.18 -10.34 5.89
CA THR A 41 -2.81 -11.54 5.12
C THR A 41 -1.29 -11.72 4.96
N GLY A 42 -0.48 -10.94 5.69
CA GLY A 42 0.96 -10.88 5.52
C GLY A 42 1.43 -10.09 4.28
N ALA A 43 0.53 -9.61 3.44
CA ALA A 43 0.88 -8.78 2.30
C ALA A 43 1.27 -7.37 2.76
N HIS A 44 2.38 -6.83 2.29
CA HIS A 44 2.84 -5.49 2.66
C HIS A 44 2.11 -4.37 1.90
N ALA A 45 1.45 -4.68 0.80
CA ALA A 45 0.72 -3.71 -0.01
C ALA A 45 -0.78 -3.74 0.30
N LEU A 46 -1.36 -2.58 0.57
CA LEU A 46 -2.80 -2.34 0.61
C LEU A 46 -3.26 -1.92 -0.78
N PRO A 47 -4.12 -2.67 -1.48
CA PRO A 47 -4.69 -2.19 -2.74
C PRO A 47 -5.38 -0.83 -2.57
N ALA A 48 -5.06 0.14 -3.45
CA ALA A 48 -5.63 1.49 -3.42
C ALA A 48 -7.05 1.49 -4.02
N VAL A 49 -7.93 0.70 -3.42
CA VAL A 49 -9.31 0.48 -3.83
C VAL A 49 -10.24 0.92 -2.71
N VAL A 50 -11.22 1.77 -3.06
CA VAL A 50 -12.30 2.18 -2.16
C VAL A 50 -13.63 1.78 -2.77
N GLY A 51 -14.40 0.95 -2.08
CA GLY A 51 -15.68 0.47 -2.54
C GLY A 51 -16.73 0.54 -1.43
N GLN A 52 -17.90 -0.03 -1.69
CA GLN A 52 -18.93 -0.19 -0.66
C GLN A 52 -19.41 -1.64 -0.60
N ASN A 53 -19.63 -2.15 0.60
CA ASN A 53 -20.28 -3.44 0.79
C ASN A 53 -21.81 -3.35 0.53
N PRO A 54 -22.54 -4.48 0.51
CA PRO A 54 -23.99 -4.49 0.31
C PRO A 54 -24.77 -3.65 1.34
N ALA A 55 -24.24 -3.49 2.55
CA ALA A 55 -24.84 -2.65 3.60
C ALA A 55 -24.60 -1.14 3.36
N GLY A 56 -23.84 -0.76 2.34
CA GLY A 56 -23.54 0.64 2.01
C GLY A 56 -22.35 1.24 2.75
N GLN A 57 -21.65 0.45 3.54
CA GLN A 57 -20.45 0.89 4.27
C GLN A 57 -19.22 0.88 3.34
N ILE A 58 -18.33 1.83 3.53
CA ILE A 58 -17.07 1.92 2.81
C ILE A 58 -16.13 0.78 3.21
N VAL A 59 -15.60 0.10 2.21
CA VAL A 59 -14.54 -0.92 2.34
C VAL A 59 -13.31 -0.49 1.57
N VAL A 60 -12.15 -0.74 2.14
CA VAL A 60 -10.85 -0.32 1.61
C VAL A 60 -9.96 -1.53 1.38
N GLY A 61 -9.18 -1.50 0.29
CA GLY A 61 -8.16 -2.51 -0.01
C GLY A 61 -8.69 -3.80 -0.61
N ARG A 62 -10.00 -4.01 -0.62
CA ARG A 62 -10.61 -5.21 -1.18
C ARG A 62 -11.88 -4.85 -1.94
N PRO A 63 -12.06 -5.31 -3.18
CA PRO A 63 -13.38 -5.21 -3.81
C PRO A 63 -14.37 -6.08 -3.02
N PRO A 64 -15.59 -5.60 -2.76
CA PRO A 64 -16.58 -6.37 -2.02
C PRO A 64 -16.91 -7.69 -2.72
N ALA A 65 -17.09 -8.75 -1.94
CA ALA A 65 -17.52 -10.06 -2.45
C ALA A 65 -18.96 -10.01 -2.99
N GLY A 66 -19.22 -10.74 -4.06
CA GLY A 66 -20.60 -11.04 -4.52
C GLY A 66 -21.24 -10.06 -5.49
N GLY A 67 -20.51 -9.26 -6.20
CA GLY A 67 -21.05 -8.39 -7.26
C GLY A 67 -20.06 -7.33 -7.70
N THR A 68 -20.43 -6.54 -8.71
CA THR A 68 -19.66 -5.40 -9.17
C THR A 68 -20.24 -4.11 -8.55
N PRO A 69 -19.99 -3.83 -7.26
CA PRO A 69 -20.33 -2.52 -6.74
C PRO A 69 -19.40 -1.49 -7.36
N PRO A 70 -19.81 -0.25 -7.48
CA PRO A 70 -18.92 0.81 -7.88
C PRO A 70 -17.72 0.82 -6.92
N VAL A 71 -16.54 0.71 -7.48
CA VAL A 71 -15.26 0.87 -6.78
C VAL A 71 -14.51 2.04 -7.40
N ILE A 72 -13.78 2.77 -6.57
CA ILE A 72 -12.88 3.83 -7.00
C ILE A 72 -11.47 3.28 -6.87
N THR A 73 -10.73 3.33 -7.96
CA THR A 73 -9.30 2.98 -8.06
C THR A 73 -8.54 4.19 -8.59
N GLY A 74 -7.22 4.17 -8.50
CA GLY A 74 -6.38 5.22 -9.11
C GLY A 74 -6.54 6.61 -8.51
N ILE A 75 -7.01 6.72 -7.27
CA ILE A 75 -7.33 8.00 -6.62
C ILE A 75 -6.16 8.99 -6.61
N LYS A 76 -4.91 8.51 -6.60
CA LYS A 76 -3.71 9.38 -6.67
C LYS A 76 -3.72 10.27 -7.91
N ARG A 77 -4.26 9.77 -9.04
CA ARG A 77 -4.37 10.52 -10.30
C ARG A 77 -5.43 11.63 -10.25
N GLU A 78 -6.45 11.47 -9.40
CA GLU A 78 -7.59 12.40 -9.27
C GLU A 78 -7.34 13.49 -8.22
N LEU A 79 -6.31 13.35 -7.39
CA LEU A 79 -5.96 14.35 -6.39
C LEU A 79 -5.60 15.67 -7.07
N GLY A 80 -6.35 16.71 -6.73
CA GLY A 80 -6.20 18.05 -7.30
C GLY A 80 -6.98 18.31 -8.59
N SER A 81 -7.72 17.33 -9.14
CA SER A 81 -8.57 17.53 -10.33
C SER A 81 -9.78 18.43 -10.06
N GLY A 82 -10.26 18.50 -8.82
CA GLY A 82 -11.49 19.20 -8.44
C GLY A 82 -12.77 18.45 -8.84
N GLU A 83 -12.68 17.31 -9.51
CA GLU A 83 -13.81 16.49 -9.87
C GLU A 83 -14.43 15.79 -8.65
N ARG A 84 -15.73 15.51 -8.72
CA ARG A 84 -16.43 14.76 -7.69
C ARG A 84 -16.62 13.31 -8.12
N LEU A 85 -16.21 12.41 -7.26
CA LEU A 85 -16.30 10.98 -7.48
C LEU A 85 -17.60 10.44 -6.86
N ARG A 86 -18.29 9.56 -7.59
CA ARG A 86 -19.54 8.94 -7.13
C ARG A 86 -19.30 7.54 -6.62
N LEU A 87 -19.82 7.29 -5.42
CA LEU A 87 -19.89 5.96 -4.87
C LEU A 87 -21.32 5.71 -4.35
N ARG A 88 -22.07 4.84 -5.03
CA ARG A 88 -23.50 4.54 -4.77
C ARG A 88 -24.38 5.78 -4.54
N GLY A 89 -24.29 6.75 -5.45
CA GLY A 89 -25.15 7.95 -5.42
C GLY A 89 -24.64 9.08 -4.53
N ARG A 90 -23.69 8.82 -3.62
CA ARG A 90 -23.04 9.86 -2.83
C ARG A 90 -21.82 10.41 -3.57
N GLN A 91 -21.59 11.71 -3.44
CA GLN A 91 -20.46 12.39 -4.05
C GLN A 91 -19.38 12.69 -3.00
N TYR A 92 -18.14 12.45 -3.37
CA TYR A 92 -16.95 12.70 -2.56
C TYR A 92 -15.96 13.56 -3.33
N GLN A 93 -15.22 14.39 -2.62
CA GLN A 93 -14.00 15.01 -3.15
C GLN A 93 -12.88 13.97 -3.21
N PRO A 94 -11.93 14.06 -4.16
CA PRO A 94 -10.79 13.15 -4.22
C PRO A 94 -10.00 13.03 -2.89
N PRO A 95 -9.76 14.12 -2.12
CA PRO A 95 -9.14 14.01 -0.80
C PRO A 95 -9.94 13.17 0.21
N GLU A 96 -11.28 13.18 0.15
CA GLU A 96 -12.11 12.34 1.03
C GLU A 96 -11.95 10.84 0.72
N ILE A 97 -11.89 10.48 -0.57
CA ILE A 97 -11.63 9.09 -0.99
C ILE A 97 -10.20 8.65 -0.61
N CYS A 98 -9.22 9.52 -0.79
CA CYS A 98 -7.85 9.26 -0.37
C CYS A 98 -7.75 9.13 1.16
N ALA A 99 -8.53 9.90 1.91
CA ALA A 99 -8.56 9.82 3.37
C ALA A 99 -9.04 8.46 3.87
N PHE A 100 -9.96 7.77 3.18
CA PHE A 100 -10.34 6.40 3.55
C PHE A 100 -9.14 5.45 3.49
N LEU A 101 -8.27 5.56 2.48
CA LEU A 101 -7.04 4.77 2.39
C LEU A 101 -6.10 5.08 3.56
N LEU A 102 -5.89 6.37 3.87
CA LEU A 102 -5.00 6.80 4.95
C LEU A 102 -5.55 6.44 6.33
N ILE A 103 -6.87 6.49 6.55
CA ILE A 103 -7.52 6.01 7.78
C ILE A 103 -7.27 4.52 7.96
N GLU A 104 -7.41 3.72 6.90
CA GLU A 104 -7.16 2.29 6.95
C GLU A 104 -5.68 1.97 7.21
N LEU A 105 -4.74 2.66 6.54
CA LEU A 105 -3.31 2.51 6.80
C LEU A 105 -2.96 2.87 8.26
N LYS A 106 -3.46 4.01 8.75
CA LYS A 106 -3.29 4.44 10.14
C LYS A 106 -3.81 3.39 11.11
N ARG A 107 -5.04 2.90 10.90
CA ARG A 107 -5.65 1.86 11.74
C ARG A 107 -4.79 0.60 11.79
N ARG A 108 -4.25 0.17 10.65
CA ARG A 108 -3.34 -0.98 10.57
C ARG A 108 -2.04 -0.73 11.30
N ALA A 109 -1.46 0.46 11.15
CA ALA A 109 -0.25 0.83 11.85
C ALA A 109 -0.47 0.84 13.36
N GLU A 110 -1.56 1.44 13.83
CA GLU A 110 -1.93 1.49 15.25
C GLU A 110 -2.15 0.09 15.84
N ALA A 111 -2.79 -0.81 15.09
CA ALA A 111 -2.95 -2.20 15.50
C ALA A 111 -1.62 -2.96 15.56
N PHE A 112 -0.72 -2.75 14.60
CA PHE A 112 0.60 -3.38 14.56
C PHE A 112 1.52 -2.89 15.68
N LEU A 113 1.46 -1.57 15.97
CA LEU A 113 2.36 -0.90 16.93
C LEU A 113 1.84 -0.94 18.37
N GLY A 114 0.55 -1.26 18.56
CA GLY A 114 -0.08 -1.28 19.88
C GLY A 114 -0.31 0.12 20.48
N GLY A 115 -0.31 1.19 19.66
CA GLY A 115 -0.48 2.55 20.13
C GLY A 115 -0.87 3.54 19.03
N PRO A 116 -1.32 4.75 19.38
CA PRO A 116 -1.77 5.76 18.43
C PRO A 116 -0.61 6.27 17.56
N VAL A 117 -0.95 6.63 16.32
CA VAL A 117 -0.03 7.22 15.34
C VAL A 117 -0.59 8.54 14.85
N HIS A 118 0.22 9.59 14.92
CA HIS A 118 -0.21 10.94 14.54
C HIS A 118 0.60 11.54 13.39
N ASP A 119 1.78 11.02 13.09
CA ASP A 119 2.73 11.63 12.17
C ASP A 119 3.06 10.72 11.00
N ALA A 120 3.25 11.32 9.82
CA ALA A 120 3.69 10.60 8.64
C ALA A 120 4.59 11.43 7.72
N VAL A 121 5.55 10.75 7.09
CA VAL A 121 6.20 11.16 5.84
C VAL A 121 5.47 10.42 4.73
N ILE A 122 4.92 11.13 3.75
CA ILE A 122 4.07 10.56 2.70
C ILE A 122 4.73 10.81 1.34
N THR A 123 4.76 9.77 0.48
CA THR A 123 5.30 9.92 -0.86
C THR A 123 4.27 10.50 -1.83
N VAL A 124 4.76 11.21 -2.81
CA VAL A 124 3.98 11.75 -3.93
C VAL A 124 4.74 11.53 -5.23
N SER A 125 4.04 11.52 -6.37
CA SER A 125 4.73 11.49 -7.67
C SER A 125 5.71 12.65 -7.79
N GLY A 126 6.88 12.42 -8.38
CA GLY A 126 7.86 13.47 -8.67
C GLY A 126 7.30 14.56 -9.59
N SER A 127 6.28 14.25 -10.39
CA SER A 127 5.55 15.18 -11.25
C SER A 127 4.39 15.89 -10.55
N ALA A 128 4.14 15.62 -9.26
CA ALA A 128 3.02 16.20 -8.51
C ALA A 128 3.16 17.72 -8.36
N GLY A 129 2.22 18.46 -8.91
CA GLY A 129 2.10 19.92 -8.74
C GLY A 129 1.57 20.29 -7.34
N GLU A 130 1.63 21.60 -7.03
CA GLU A 130 1.23 22.12 -5.71
C GLU A 130 -0.23 21.78 -5.35
N THR A 131 -1.14 21.78 -6.33
CA THR A 131 -2.56 21.44 -6.12
C THR A 131 -2.71 19.98 -5.64
N GLN A 132 -1.96 19.05 -6.25
CA GLN A 132 -1.97 17.66 -5.85
C GLN A 132 -1.33 17.46 -4.46
N ARG A 133 -0.18 18.11 -4.21
CA ARG A 133 0.48 18.07 -2.89
C ARG A 133 -0.43 18.60 -1.78
N ARG A 134 -1.17 19.68 -2.05
CA ARG A 134 -2.17 20.22 -1.12
C ARG A 134 -3.30 19.23 -0.86
N ALA A 135 -3.81 18.57 -1.90
CA ALA A 135 -4.85 17.56 -1.79
C ALA A 135 -4.41 16.33 -0.95
N VAL A 136 -3.13 15.92 -1.07
CA VAL A 136 -2.56 14.87 -0.19
C VAL A 136 -2.52 15.33 1.28
N ARG A 137 -2.11 16.58 1.56
CA ARG A 137 -2.12 17.12 2.92
C ARG A 137 -3.54 17.21 3.49
N GLU A 138 -4.50 17.58 2.66
CA GLU A 138 -5.91 17.62 3.04
C GLU A 138 -6.42 16.21 3.39
N ALA A 139 -6.14 15.21 2.56
CA ALA A 139 -6.50 13.82 2.83
C ALA A 139 -5.87 13.30 4.13
N ALA A 140 -4.59 13.62 4.37
CA ALA A 140 -3.90 13.26 5.61
C ALA A 140 -4.54 13.94 6.85
N GLY A 141 -4.89 15.23 6.74
CA GLY A 141 -5.59 15.94 7.80
C GLY A 141 -6.96 15.32 8.11
N LEU A 142 -7.72 14.90 7.09
CA LEU A 142 -8.97 14.15 7.24
C LEU A 142 -8.75 12.80 7.95
N ALA A 143 -7.58 12.16 7.73
CA ALA A 143 -7.18 10.94 8.43
C ALA A 143 -6.55 11.18 9.81
N GLN A 144 -6.47 12.44 10.26
CA GLN A 144 -5.77 12.83 11.49
C GLN A 144 -4.30 12.39 11.52
N LEU A 145 -3.61 12.65 10.42
CA LEU A 145 -2.15 12.49 10.28
C LEU A 145 -1.50 13.85 10.06
N ASN A 146 -0.55 14.21 10.91
CA ASN A 146 0.36 15.34 10.68
C ASN A 146 1.35 14.97 9.59
N VAL A 147 1.36 15.69 8.49
CA VAL A 147 2.32 15.47 7.40
C VAL A 147 3.62 16.18 7.74
N ARG A 148 4.61 15.45 8.23
CA ARG A 148 5.95 15.99 8.55
C ARG A 148 6.70 16.37 7.27
N ARG A 149 6.53 15.56 6.22
CA ARG A 149 7.13 15.82 4.91
C ARG A 149 6.33 15.12 3.81
N LEU A 150 6.20 15.79 2.65
CA LEU A 150 5.92 15.12 1.38
C LEU A 150 7.25 14.90 0.67
N VAL A 151 7.46 13.69 0.16
CA VAL A 151 8.69 13.30 -0.53
C VAL A 151 8.34 12.72 -1.91
N ASP A 152 9.13 13.06 -2.92
CA ASP A 152 8.92 12.52 -4.26
C ASP A 152 9.28 11.03 -4.31
N ASP A 153 8.46 10.22 -4.97
CA ASP A 153 8.63 8.76 -5.09
C ASP A 153 10.09 8.38 -5.44
N PRO A 154 10.75 8.99 -6.47
CA PRO A 154 12.13 8.63 -6.78
C PRO A 154 13.14 9.08 -5.72
N VAL A 155 12.84 10.12 -4.93
CA VAL A 155 13.69 10.51 -3.80
C VAL A 155 13.58 9.49 -2.67
N ALA A 156 12.37 9.05 -2.37
CA ALA A 156 12.16 7.99 -1.38
C ALA A 156 12.87 6.69 -1.81
N ALA A 157 12.73 6.28 -3.08
CA ALA A 157 13.45 5.15 -3.64
C ALA A 157 14.98 5.28 -3.47
N ALA A 158 15.53 6.47 -3.72
CA ALA A 158 16.96 6.76 -3.55
C ALA A 158 17.42 6.63 -2.09
N VAL A 159 16.63 7.17 -1.16
CA VAL A 159 16.93 7.09 0.28
C VAL A 159 16.90 5.64 0.77
N ALA A 160 16.01 4.80 0.24
CA ALA A 160 15.91 3.38 0.61
C ALA A 160 17.17 2.57 0.29
N ILE A 161 17.97 2.98 -0.72
CA ILE A 161 19.24 2.32 -1.04
C ILE A 161 20.28 2.54 0.07
N GLY A 162 20.14 3.62 0.82
CA GLY A 162 21.08 4.05 1.85
C GLY A 162 22.28 4.80 1.30
N ALA A 163 22.83 5.69 2.12
CA ALA A 163 24.09 6.36 1.83
C ALA A 163 25.24 5.36 1.97
N GLY A 164 25.96 5.12 0.88
CA GLY A 164 27.22 4.37 0.92
C GLY A 164 28.38 5.26 1.35
N ASP A 165 29.57 4.66 1.57
CA ASP A 165 30.80 5.36 1.96
C ASP A 165 31.32 6.33 0.89
N ARG A 166 30.77 6.29 -0.30
CA ARG A 166 31.13 7.16 -1.42
C ARG A 166 29.91 7.59 -2.22
N GLU A 167 30.01 8.76 -2.81
CA GLU A 167 29.02 9.31 -3.72
C GLU A 167 28.83 8.42 -4.95
N ARG A 168 27.58 8.21 -5.34
CA ARG A 168 27.18 7.48 -6.56
C ARG A 168 26.00 8.16 -7.22
N THR A 169 25.96 8.07 -8.54
CA THR A 169 24.85 8.55 -9.36
C THR A 169 23.98 7.38 -9.78
N TYR A 170 22.68 7.50 -9.49
CA TYR A 170 21.69 6.50 -9.86
C TYR A 170 20.70 7.06 -10.88
N ALA A 171 20.30 6.24 -11.83
CA ALA A 171 19.07 6.46 -12.59
C ALA A 171 17.95 5.66 -11.93
N ILE A 172 16.95 6.34 -11.40
CA ILE A 172 15.76 5.74 -10.82
C ILE A 172 14.70 5.65 -11.91
N TYR A 173 14.12 4.47 -12.07
CA TYR A 173 13.06 4.18 -13.00
C TYR A 173 11.91 3.56 -12.22
N ASP A 174 10.96 4.41 -11.82
CA ASP A 174 9.78 4.03 -11.04
C ASP A 174 8.58 3.91 -11.97
N LEU A 175 8.23 2.67 -12.33
CA LEU A 175 7.07 2.36 -13.14
C LEU A 175 6.03 1.63 -12.28
N GLY A 176 5.12 2.41 -11.74
CA GLY A 176 4.03 1.96 -10.89
C GLY A 176 2.83 1.39 -11.64
N GLY A 177 1.69 1.31 -10.97
CA GLY A 177 0.43 0.94 -11.59
C GLY A 177 -0.19 2.06 -12.42
N GLY A 178 -0.05 3.31 -11.99
CA GLY A 178 -0.72 4.43 -12.63
C GLY A 178 0.18 5.60 -13.03
N THR A 179 1.38 5.68 -12.50
CA THR A 179 2.34 6.76 -12.76
C THR A 179 3.67 6.20 -13.16
N PHE A 180 4.40 6.96 -13.93
CA PHE A 180 5.80 6.76 -14.24
C PHE A 180 6.59 7.96 -13.75
N ASP A 181 7.58 7.72 -12.90
CA ASP A 181 8.50 8.73 -12.42
C ASP A 181 9.95 8.26 -12.66
N THR A 182 10.81 9.17 -13.08
CA THR A 182 12.23 8.88 -13.25
C THR A 182 13.07 10.06 -12.77
N ALA A 183 14.19 9.75 -12.16
CA ALA A 183 15.12 10.79 -11.70
C ALA A 183 16.56 10.29 -11.82
N ILE A 184 17.45 11.24 -12.10
CA ILE A 184 18.88 11.07 -11.92
C ILE A 184 19.23 11.67 -10.56
N VAL A 185 19.70 10.83 -9.67
CA VAL A 185 19.98 11.22 -8.29
C VAL A 185 21.41 10.91 -7.91
N ARG A 186 21.96 11.76 -7.06
CA ARG A 186 23.26 11.54 -6.44
C ARG A 186 23.04 11.17 -4.98
N VAL A 187 23.57 10.04 -4.57
CA VAL A 187 23.45 9.50 -3.20
C VAL A 187 24.85 9.40 -2.62
N GLY A 188 25.08 10.01 -1.48
CA GLY A 188 26.35 10.02 -0.79
C GLY A 188 26.22 10.29 0.71
N PRO A 189 27.33 10.44 1.43
CA PRO A 189 27.34 10.70 2.87
C PRO A 189 26.50 11.92 3.28
N ASP A 190 26.44 12.93 2.41
CA ASP A 190 25.70 14.18 2.64
C ASP A 190 24.20 14.07 2.30
N GLY A 191 23.74 12.89 1.91
CA GLY A 191 22.33 12.61 1.59
C GLY A 191 22.05 12.39 0.12
N VAL A 192 20.82 12.75 -0.32
CA VAL A 192 20.31 12.58 -1.67
C VAL A 192 20.09 13.91 -2.35
N SER A 193 20.66 14.08 -3.55
CA SER A 193 20.46 15.25 -4.42
C SER A 193 19.84 14.81 -5.74
N VAL A 194 18.75 15.47 -6.16
CA VAL A 194 18.12 15.26 -7.47
C VAL A 194 18.85 16.12 -8.50
N LEU A 195 19.41 15.48 -9.52
CA LEU A 195 20.15 16.13 -10.59
C LEU A 195 19.29 16.40 -11.84
N GLY A 196 18.20 15.66 -11.98
CA GLY A 196 17.20 15.82 -13.03
C GLY A 196 16.07 14.85 -12.83
N ALA A 197 14.85 15.26 -13.14
CA ALA A 197 13.67 14.42 -12.99
C ALA A 197 12.70 14.67 -14.14
N ALA A 198 11.91 13.64 -14.47
CA ALA A 198 10.80 13.70 -15.40
C ALA A 198 9.81 12.59 -15.09
N GLY A 199 8.59 12.65 -15.63
CA GLY A 199 7.60 11.63 -15.38
C GLY A 199 6.33 11.84 -16.17
N ASP A 200 5.42 10.89 -16.03
CA ASP A 200 4.09 10.94 -16.62
C ASP A 200 3.05 10.48 -15.59
N PRO A 201 2.13 11.34 -15.16
CA PRO A 201 1.10 11.00 -14.18
C PRO A 201 0.03 10.05 -14.73
N ARG A 202 0.10 9.68 -16.03
CA ARG A 202 -0.86 8.80 -16.71
C ARG A 202 -0.17 7.72 -17.54
N LEU A 203 0.91 7.15 -17.03
CA LEU A 203 1.63 6.04 -17.63
C LEU A 203 1.95 5.01 -16.57
N GLY A 204 1.43 3.79 -16.72
CA GLY A 204 1.70 2.72 -15.77
C GLY A 204 1.02 1.40 -16.11
N GLY A 205 0.99 0.51 -15.16
CA GLY A 205 0.43 -0.83 -15.30
C GLY A 205 -1.05 -0.87 -15.66
N ASP A 206 -1.83 0.15 -15.24
CA ASP A 206 -3.26 0.26 -15.58
C ASP A 206 -3.46 0.49 -17.09
N ASP A 207 -2.55 1.23 -17.73
CA ASP A 207 -2.57 1.45 -19.17
C ASP A 207 -2.22 0.16 -19.91
N PHE A 208 -1.29 -0.62 -19.35
CA PHE A 208 -0.95 -1.96 -19.86
C PHE A 208 -2.12 -2.95 -19.74
N ASP A 209 -2.90 -2.85 -18.66
CA ASP A 209 -4.12 -3.64 -18.49
C ASP A 209 -5.15 -3.29 -19.57
N GLU A 210 -5.31 -2.00 -19.92
CA GLU A 210 -6.21 -1.58 -21.01
C GLU A 210 -5.79 -2.14 -22.37
N HIS A 211 -4.50 -2.30 -22.64
CA HIS A 211 -4.05 -2.99 -23.86
C HIS A 211 -4.50 -4.45 -23.88
N ILE A 212 -4.40 -5.16 -22.74
CA ILE A 212 -4.88 -6.54 -22.61
C ILE A 212 -6.40 -6.60 -22.74
N VAL A 213 -7.15 -5.66 -22.12
CA VAL A 213 -8.62 -5.55 -22.26
C VAL A 213 -8.99 -5.39 -23.73
N GLY A 214 -8.34 -4.45 -24.44
CA GLY A 214 -8.56 -4.26 -25.88
C GLY A 214 -8.24 -5.51 -26.71
N TYR A 215 -7.19 -6.24 -26.37
CA TYR A 215 -6.86 -7.50 -27.00
C TYR A 215 -7.94 -8.55 -26.77
N ALA A 216 -8.36 -8.75 -25.51
CA ALA A 216 -9.39 -9.73 -25.16
C ALA A 216 -10.73 -9.43 -25.86
N LEU A 217 -11.17 -8.18 -25.85
CA LEU A 217 -12.41 -7.76 -26.55
C LEU A 217 -12.37 -8.03 -28.05
N ARG A 218 -11.23 -7.83 -28.72
CA ARG A 218 -11.07 -8.22 -30.14
C ARG A 218 -11.20 -9.70 -30.34
N GLN A 219 -10.54 -10.53 -29.50
CA GLN A 219 -10.63 -12.00 -29.58
C GLN A 219 -12.06 -12.50 -29.33
N ILE A 220 -12.77 -11.89 -28.38
CA ILE A 220 -14.17 -12.20 -28.09
C ILE A 220 -15.06 -11.88 -29.29
N ARG A 221 -14.89 -10.69 -29.87
CA ARG A 221 -15.65 -10.26 -31.06
C ARG A 221 -15.41 -11.20 -32.25
N GLU A 222 -14.18 -11.60 -32.51
CA GLU A 222 -13.85 -12.51 -33.60
C GLU A 222 -14.44 -13.92 -33.38
N ARG A 223 -14.43 -14.43 -32.15
CA ARG A 223 -14.89 -15.79 -31.82
C ARG A 223 -16.40 -15.90 -31.66
N HIS A 224 -17.04 -14.89 -31.04
CA HIS A 224 -18.44 -14.95 -30.67
C HIS A 224 -19.34 -14.04 -31.52
N HIS A 225 -18.74 -13.24 -32.44
CA HIS A 225 -19.44 -12.30 -33.32
C HIS A 225 -20.29 -11.26 -32.57
N VAL A 226 -19.86 -10.88 -31.34
CA VAL A 226 -20.52 -9.89 -30.51
C VAL A 226 -19.52 -8.81 -30.09
N ASP A 227 -19.95 -7.57 -30.09
CA ASP A 227 -19.14 -6.44 -29.61
C ASP A 227 -19.57 -6.07 -28.19
N LEU A 228 -18.67 -6.33 -27.22
CA LEU A 228 -18.87 -6.05 -25.81
C LEU A 228 -18.03 -4.83 -25.34
N SER A 229 -17.48 -4.05 -26.28
CA SER A 229 -16.55 -2.96 -25.96
C SER A 229 -17.17 -1.82 -25.15
N GLN A 230 -18.50 -1.67 -25.19
CA GLN A 230 -19.25 -0.63 -24.47
C GLN A 230 -19.91 -1.15 -23.18
N ASP A 231 -19.76 -2.45 -22.85
CA ASP A 231 -20.28 -3.02 -21.63
C ASP A 231 -19.28 -2.84 -20.49
N GLU A 232 -19.56 -1.89 -19.61
CA GLU A 232 -18.69 -1.57 -18.48
C GLU A 232 -18.53 -2.71 -17.46
N HIS A 233 -19.56 -3.57 -17.32
CA HIS A 233 -19.46 -4.75 -16.45
C HIS A 233 -18.46 -5.75 -17.03
N VAL A 234 -18.58 -6.06 -18.30
CA VAL A 234 -17.67 -6.93 -19.05
C VAL A 234 -16.25 -6.36 -19.02
N ARG A 235 -16.08 -5.07 -19.32
CA ARG A 235 -14.76 -4.41 -19.29
C ARG A 235 -14.11 -4.51 -17.90
N THR A 236 -14.89 -4.29 -16.84
CA THR A 236 -14.39 -4.40 -15.45
C THR A 236 -13.97 -5.83 -15.12
N GLN A 237 -14.71 -6.83 -15.56
CA GLN A 237 -14.36 -8.24 -15.35
C GLN A 237 -13.08 -8.60 -16.10
N ILE A 238 -12.97 -8.21 -17.37
CA ILE A 238 -11.76 -8.44 -18.18
C ILE A 238 -10.55 -7.72 -17.57
N ARG A 239 -10.68 -6.47 -17.12
CA ARG A 239 -9.59 -5.69 -16.51
C ARG A 239 -9.03 -6.35 -15.26
N ARG A 240 -9.86 -6.89 -14.37
CA ARG A 240 -9.39 -7.63 -13.19
C ARG A 240 -8.58 -8.86 -13.57
N GLU A 241 -9.03 -9.60 -14.57
CA GLU A 241 -8.31 -10.76 -15.07
C GLU A 241 -7.03 -10.34 -15.80
N ALA A 242 -7.06 -9.26 -16.58
CA ALA A 242 -5.91 -8.70 -17.28
C ALA A 242 -4.78 -8.34 -16.30
N GLU A 243 -5.07 -7.63 -15.21
CA GLU A 243 -4.08 -7.30 -14.18
C GLU A 243 -3.44 -8.56 -13.59
N ARG A 244 -4.24 -9.58 -13.25
CA ARG A 244 -3.74 -10.84 -12.72
C ARG A 244 -2.80 -11.52 -13.71
N ARG A 245 -3.19 -11.58 -14.99
CA ARG A 245 -2.41 -12.24 -16.05
C ARG A 245 -1.17 -11.42 -16.45
N LYS A 246 -1.26 -10.10 -16.44
CA LYS A 246 -0.09 -9.23 -16.60
C LYS A 246 1.00 -9.55 -15.57
N ARG A 247 0.62 -9.66 -14.29
CA ARG A 247 1.55 -10.01 -13.22
C ARG A 247 2.17 -11.39 -13.42
N GLU A 248 1.38 -12.39 -13.83
CA GLU A 248 1.85 -13.74 -14.14
C GLU A 248 2.87 -13.75 -15.27
N LEU A 249 2.66 -12.95 -16.33
CA LEU A 249 3.57 -12.81 -17.45
C LEU A 249 4.94 -12.20 -17.08
N SER A 250 5.12 -11.65 -15.88
CA SER A 250 6.46 -11.26 -15.42
C SER A 250 7.37 -12.47 -15.17
N THR A 251 6.80 -13.65 -14.90
CA THR A 251 7.55 -14.91 -14.67
C THR A 251 7.23 -16.01 -15.67
N ALA A 252 5.99 -16.10 -16.17
CA ALA A 252 5.54 -17.09 -17.14
C ALA A 252 5.69 -16.57 -18.59
N GLU A 253 5.94 -17.45 -19.55
CA GLU A 253 6.00 -17.12 -20.98
C GLU A 253 4.60 -17.00 -21.62
N THR A 254 3.62 -17.70 -21.06
CA THR A 254 2.24 -17.72 -21.55
C THR A 254 1.26 -17.76 -20.38
N THR A 255 0.06 -17.26 -20.61
CA THR A 255 -1.04 -17.32 -19.68
C THR A 255 -2.37 -17.40 -20.44
N VAL A 256 -3.47 -17.57 -19.71
CA VAL A 256 -4.82 -17.60 -20.28
C VAL A 256 -5.73 -16.71 -19.41
N LEU A 257 -6.40 -15.74 -20.04
CA LEU A 257 -7.47 -14.99 -19.37
C LEU A 257 -8.71 -15.89 -19.32
N GLU A 258 -9.08 -16.33 -18.14
CA GLU A 258 -10.31 -17.09 -17.91
C GLU A 258 -11.47 -16.15 -17.61
N LEU A 259 -12.47 -16.15 -18.47
CA LEU A 259 -13.60 -15.22 -18.45
C LEU A 259 -14.94 -16.02 -18.35
N PRO A 260 -15.19 -16.65 -17.19
CA PRO A 260 -16.43 -17.39 -16.97
C PRO A 260 -17.59 -16.40 -16.83
N LEU A 261 -18.74 -16.78 -17.34
CA LEU A 261 -20.00 -16.00 -17.23
C LEU A 261 -19.83 -14.52 -17.58
N LEU A 262 -19.05 -14.25 -18.63
CA LEU A 262 -18.80 -12.88 -19.10
C LEU A 262 -20.10 -12.16 -19.48
N THR A 263 -21.04 -12.93 -20.04
CA THR A 263 -22.45 -12.59 -20.18
C THR A 263 -23.30 -13.81 -19.80
N ALA A 264 -24.61 -13.70 -19.80
CA ALA A 264 -25.51 -14.84 -19.55
C ALA A 264 -25.28 -16.04 -20.48
N THR A 265 -24.69 -15.81 -21.68
CA THR A 265 -24.51 -16.82 -22.73
C THR A 265 -23.05 -17.04 -23.13
N ILE A 266 -22.12 -16.20 -22.64
CA ILE A 266 -20.72 -16.26 -23.06
C ILE A 266 -19.83 -16.54 -21.85
N SER A 267 -19.16 -17.68 -21.91
CA SER A 267 -17.95 -18.01 -21.14
C SER A 267 -16.84 -18.31 -22.12
N THR A 268 -15.68 -17.73 -21.93
CA THR A 268 -14.58 -17.87 -22.88
C THR A 268 -13.22 -17.80 -22.20
N SER A 269 -12.18 -18.23 -22.90
CA SER A 269 -10.80 -18.07 -22.48
C SER A 269 -9.99 -17.44 -23.60
N VAL A 270 -9.04 -16.56 -23.25
CA VAL A 270 -8.22 -15.85 -24.21
C VAL A 270 -6.74 -16.11 -23.88
N PRO A 271 -6.02 -16.87 -24.74
CA PRO A 271 -4.59 -17.10 -24.54
C PRO A 271 -3.79 -15.81 -24.79
N LEU A 272 -2.77 -15.59 -23.98
CA LEU A 272 -1.87 -14.46 -24.11
C LEU A 272 -0.42 -14.91 -23.84
N SER A 273 0.49 -14.61 -24.76
CA SER A 273 1.92 -14.81 -24.55
C SER A 273 2.59 -13.53 -24.06
N ARG A 274 3.69 -13.68 -23.29
CA ARG A 274 4.54 -12.55 -22.88
C ARG A 274 4.97 -11.74 -24.09
N ARG A 275 5.42 -12.40 -25.17
CA ARG A 275 5.84 -11.72 -26.40
C ARG A 275 4.72 -10.84 -26.99
N ALA A 276 3.48 -11.33 -27.02
CA ALA A 276 2.35 -10.55 -27.54
C ALA A 276 2.04 -9.37 -26.60
N PHE A 277 2.07 -9.59 -25.30
CA PHE A 277 1.90 -8.54 -24.30
C PHE A 277 2.97 -7.45 -24.41
N GLU A 278 4.26 -7.84 -24.43
CA GLU A 278 5.37 -6.90 -24.54
C GLU A 278 5.32 -6.08 -25.84
N ALA A 279 4.86 -6.69 -26.93
CA ALA A 279 4.65 -5.97 -28.19
C ALA A 279 3.51 -4.94 -28.09
N MET A 280 2.47 -5.19 -27.31
CA MET A 280 1.37 -4.23 -27.10
C MET A 280 1.82 -3.01 -26.29
N ILE A 281 2.68 -3.19 -25.31
CA ILE A 281 3.15 -2.10 -24.43
C ILE A 281 4.40 -1.39 -24.93
N GLU A 282 5.01 -1.84 -26.02
CA GLU A 282 6.26 -1.26 -26.56
C GLU A 282 6.19 0.27 -26.80
N PRO A 283 5.08 0.85 -27.31
CA PRO A 283 4.97 2.30 -27.44
C PRO A 283 5.08 3.05 -26.08
N ASP A 284 4.47 2.49 -25.03
CA ASP A 284 4.49 3.08 -23.69
C ASP A 284 5.86 2.95 -23.04
N VAL A 285 6.52 1.81 -23.23
CA VAL A 285 7.91 1.61 -22.78
C VAL A 285 8.85 2.58 -23.49
N THR A 286 8.68 2.77 -24.80
CA THR A 286 9.45 3.76 -25.56
C THR A 286 9.20 5.19 -25.07
N LYS A 287 7.94 5.54 -24.75
CA LYS A 287 7.58 6.83 -24.15
C LYS A 287 8.27 7.05 -22.80
N SER A 288 8.28 6.03 -21.93
CA SER A 288 8.95 6.10 -20.62
C SER A 288 10.47 6.34 -20.74
N LEU A 289 11.12 5.71 -21.71
CA LEU A 289 12.53 5.96 -22.02
C LEU A 289 12.75 7.40 -22.52
N GLY A 290 11.78 8.02 -23.17
CA GLY A 290 11.80 9.44 -23.55
C GLY A 290 11.86 10.35 -22.31
N TYR A 291 11.09 10.07 -21.26
CA TYR A 291 11.18 10.79 -19.98
C TYR A 291 12.52 10.58 -19.29
N LEU A 292 13.05 9.35 -19.28
CA LEU A 292 14.38 9.08 -18.76
C LEU A 292 15.46 9.90 -19.50
N ALA A 293 15.34 10.00 -20.83
CA ALA A 293 16.23 10.85 -21.63
C ALA A 293 16.12 12.32 -21.26
N ALA A 294 14.90 12.82 -20.97
CA ALA A 294 14.69 14.20 -20.52
C ALA A 294 15.31 14.46 -19.16
N ALA A 295 15.16 13.55 -18.19
CA ALA A 295 15.80 13.64 -16.88
C ALA A 295 17.34 13.65 -16.99
N LEU A 296 17.90 12.80 -17.86
CA LEU A 296 19.34 12.81 -18.14
C LEU A 296 19.81 14.08 -18.83
N ALA A 297 18.99 14.68 -19.72
CA ALA A 297 19.31 15.94 -20.37
C ALA A 297 19.39 17.08 -19.35
N ALA A 298 18.46 17.13 -18.39
CA ALA A 298 18.49 18.10 -17.28
C ALA A 298 19.74 17.90 -16.41
N ALA A 299 20.03 16.67 -15.98
CA ALA A 299 21.24 16.35 -15.19
C ALA A 299 22.53 16.72 -15.93
N ARG A 300 22.56 16.53 -17.25
CA ARG A 300 23.72 16.90 -18.06
C ARG A 300 23.89 18.41 -18.17
N SER A 301 22.78 19.13 -18.38
CA SER A 301 22.80 20.59 -18.54
C SER A 301 23.28 21.32 -17.29
N GLU A 302 22.81 20.87 -16.12
CA GLU A 302 23.06 21.58 -14.86
C GLU A 302 24.26 21.03 -14.08
N HIS A 303 24.53 19.72 -14.21
CA HIS A 303 25.52 19.03 -13.40
C HIS A 303 26.59 18.28 -14.21
N GLY A 304 26.55 18.32 -15.54
CA GLY A 304 27.51 17.63 -16.40
C GLY A 304 27.36 16.10 -16.46
N ILE A 305 26.30 15.55 -15.84
CA ILE A 305 26.08 14.11 -15.74
C ILE A 305 25.29 13.59 -16.94
N GLY A 306 25.98 12.95 -17.87
CA GLY A 306 25.38 12.23 -18.97
C GLY A 306 25.18 10.73 -18.67
N ARG A 307 24.71 9.98 -19.67
CA ARG A 307 24.40 8.54 -19.55
C ARG A 307 25.55 7.70 -18.97
N HIS A 308 26.80 8.01 -19.34
CA HIS A 308 27.99 7.30 -18.84
C HIS A 308 28.43 7.71 -17.42
N GLY A 309 27.83 8.77 -16.87
CA GLY A 309 28.04 9.20 -15.50
C GLY A 309 27.03 8.59 -14.52
N VAL A 310 26.14 7.72 -14.99
CA VAL A 310 25.23 6.94 -14.15
C VAL A 310 25.93 5.67 -13.72
N ASP A 311 26.14 5.50 -12.42
CA ASP A 311 26.81 4.32 -11.87
C ASP A 311 25.90 3.10 -11.81
N ARG A 312 24.61 3.31 -11.55
CA ARG A 312 23.62 2.23 -11.40
C ARG A 312 22.22 2.66 -11.82
N VAL A 313 21.44 1.67 -12.29
CA VAL A 313 20.01 1.81 -12.56
C VAL A 313 19.25 1.10 -11.44
N LEU A 314 18.25 1.79 -10.88
CA LEU A 314 17.37 1.27 -9.85
C LEU A 314 15.95 1.18 -10.40
N LEU A 315 15.32 0.03 -10.19
CA LEU A 315 13.92 -0.21 -10.54
C LEU A 315 13.04 -0.08 -9.31
N ALA A 316 11.98 0.71 -9.43
CA ALA A 316 10.89 0.84 -8.46
C ALA A 316 9.55 0.66 -9.17
N GLY A 317 8.49 0.41 -8.37
CA GLY A 317 7.15 0.17 -8.89
C GLY A 317 6.95 -1.24 -9.47
N GLY A 318 5.76 -1.81 -9.26
CA GLY A 318 5.47 -3.21 -9.62
C GLY A 318 5.57 -3.52 -11.11
N SER A 319 5.26 -2.54 -11.98
CA SER A 319 5.33 -2.73 -13.44
C SER A 319 6.78 -2.79 -13.97
N SER A 320 7.77 -2.34 -13.21
CA SER A 320 9.19 -2.51 -13.56
C SER A 320 9.66 -3.98 -13.55
N ARG A 321 8.85 -4.90 -13.00
CA ARG A 321 9.10 -6.36 -13.02
C ARG A 321 8.94 -6.98 -14.42
N ILE A 322 8.30 -6.28 -15.36
CA ILE A 322 8.11 -6.77 -16.75
C ILE A 322 9.49 -6.95 -17.41
N PRO A 323 9.82 -8.15 -17.94
CA PRO A 323 11.18 -8.46 -18.40
C PRO A 323 11.70 -7.53 -19.50
N SER A 324 10.84 -7.07 -20.43
CA SER A 324 11.25 -6.14 -21.49
C SER A 324 11.75 -4.81 -20.94
N ILE A 325 11.24 -4.34 -19.79
CA ILE A 325 11.70 -3.09 -19.15
C ILE A 325 13.20 -3.18 -18.82
N ARG A 326 13.63 -4.25 -18.14
CA ARG A 326 15.05 -4.44 -17.79
C ARG A 326 15.91 -4.55 -19.06
N THR A 327 15.44 -5.27 -20.07
CA THR A 327 16.14 -5.44 -21.34
C THR A 327 16.32 -4.10 -22.06
N ARG A 328 15.27 -3.28 -22.10
CA ARG A 328 15.30 -1.95 -22.73
C ARG A 328 16.23 -0.99 -21.99
N LEU A 329 16.19 -0.99 -20.65
CA LEU A 329 17.08 -0.16 -19.84
C LEU A 329 18.54 -0.59 -19.96
N ALA A 330 18.81 -1.88 -19.97
CA ALA A 330 20.17 -2.42 -20.19
C ALA A 330 20.70 -1.95 -21.55
N GLY A 331 19.92 -2.09 -22.63
CA GLY A 331 20.29 -1.58 -23.95
C GLY A 331 20.47 -0.05 -23.97
N TYR A 332 19.61 0.70 -23.27
CA TYR A 332 19.71 2.15 -23.19
C TYR A 332 21.02 2.62 -22.52
N PHE A 333 21.43 2.01 -21.42
CA PHE A 333 22.65 2.36 -20.71
C PHE A 333 23.90 1.66 -21.21
N GLY A 334 23.79 0.67 -22.10
CA GLY A 334 24.90 -0.17 -22.57
C GLY A 334 25.41 -1.14 -21.50
N LEU A 335 24.50 -1.61 -20.64
CA LEU A 335 24.75 -2.55 -19.56
C LEU A 335 24.30 -3.97 -19.95
N ASN A 336 24.77 -4.99 -19.22
CA ASN A 336 24.12 -6.30 -19.29
C ASN A 336 22.84 -6.29 -18.45
N VAL A 337 21.84 -7.10 -18.83
CA VAL A 337 20.58 -7.21 -18.08
C VAL A 337 20.81 -7.63 -16.62
N GLY A 338 21.84 -8.44 -16.36
CA GLY A 338 22.24 -8.86 -15.02
C GLY A 338 22.80 -7.74 -14.13
N ASP A 339 23.31 -6.66 -14.74
CA ASP A 339 23.87 -5.50 -14.01
C ASP A 339 22.77 -4.58 -13.47
N ILE A 340 21.53 -4.72 -13.94
CA ILE A 340 20.35 -4.06 -13.38
C ILE A 340 19.74 -5.02 -12.36
N PRO A 341 19.97 -4.81 -11.06
CA PRO A 341 19.46 -5.72 -10.05
C PRO A 341 17.93 -5.83 -10.15
N ALA A 342 17.42 -7.03 -9.90
CA ALA A 342 15.97 -7.25 -9.83
C ALA A 342 15.32 -6.49 -8.66
N GLY A 343 16.14 -5.71 -7.96
CA GLY A 343 15.76 -4.77 -6.90
C GLY A 343 15.62 -5.41 -5.53
N LEU A 344 15.73 -4.58 -4.52
CA LEU A 344 14.93 -4.66 -3.30
C LEU A 344 13.47 -4.71 -3.77
N GLU A 345 12.58 -5.38 -3.04
CA GLU A 345 11.16 -5.47 -3.44
C GLU A 345 10.64 -4.14 -4.00
N PRO A 346 10.45 -4.01 -5.34
CA PRO A 346 10.17 -2.71 -5.97
C PRO A 346 8.90 -2.05 -5.42
N ASP A 347 7.96 -2.87 -4.93
CA ASP A 347 6.71 -2.43 -4.34
C ASP A 347 6.86 -1.85 -2.92
N GLU A 348 8.02 -2.04 -2.26
CA GLU A 348 8.28 -1.57 -0.90
C GLU A 348 9.28 -0.41 -0.84
N LEU A 349 9.97 -0.17 -1.94
CA LEU A 349 11.14 0.70 -1.94
C LEU A 349 10.79 2.12 -1.48
N ASN A 350 9.71 2.69 -2.01
CA ASN A 350 9.25 4.03 -1.65
C ASN A 350 8.80 4.10 -0.17
N ALA A 351 8.09 3.08 0.32
CA ALA A 351 7.71 3.01 1.72
C ALA A 351 8.92 2.95 2.64
N ARG A 352 9.92 2.12 2.32
CA ARG A 352 11.18 2.01 3.08
C ARG A 352 11.93 3.34 3.13
N GLY A 353 12.03 4.04 2.00
CA GLY A 353 12.66 5.35 1.94
C GLY A 353 11.91 6.41 2.73
N ALA A 354 10.59 6.44 2.64
CA ALA A 354 9.76 7.32 3.45
C ALA A 354 9.94 7.06 4.95
N GLY A 355 10.05 5.79 5.38
CA GLY A 355 10.32 5.42 6.76
C GLY A 355 11.72 5.81 7.24
N LEU A 356 12.75 5.70 6.37
CA LEU A 356 14.08 6.20 6.69
C LEU A 356 14.10 7.71 6.90
N LEU A 357 13.34 8.46 6.10
CA LEU A 357 13.18 9.91 6.30
C LEU A 357 12.33 10.22 7.54
N ALA A 358 11.38 9.38 7.86
CA ALA A 358 10.52 9.56 9.02
C ALA A 358 11.29 9.53 10.35
N ARG A 359 12.42 8.81 10.43
CA ARG A 359 13.29 8.76 11.62
C ARG A 359 13.90 10.11 12.03
N GLU A 360 13.93 11.09 11.10
CA GLU A 360 14.46 12.42 11.36
C GLU A 360 13.51 13.28 12.21
N TYR A 361 12.27 12.84 12.40
CA TYR A 361 11.25 13.60 13.10
C TYR A 361 10.94 13.00 14.46
N GLU A 362 10.80 13.85 15.47
CA GLU A 362 10.21 13.45 16.73
C GLU A 362 8.69 13.26 16.55
N PRO A 363 8.11 12.16 17.04
CA PRO A 363 6.67 11.92 16.93
C PRO A 363 5.87 12.87 17.84
N ALA A 364 4.74 13.36 17.33
CA ALA A 364 3.78 14.09 18.12
C ALA A 364 2.89 13.13 18.94
N LEU A 365 2.53 13.53 20.14
CA LEU A 365 1.61 12.76 20.98
C LEU A 365 0.13 12.98 20.61
N THR A 366 -0.15 13.99 19.79
CA THR A 366 -1.50 14.39 19.38
C THR A 366 -1.49 14.83 17.91
N PHE A 367 -2.68 14.83 17.30
CA PHE A 367 -2.87 15.50 16.02
C PHE A 367 -2.79 17.02 16.20
N GLU A 368 -1.82 17.66 15.55
CA GLU A 368 -1.48 19.08 15.78
C GLU A 368 -2.23 20.04 14.85
N ASP A 369 -2.70 19.57 13.70
CA ASP A 369 -3.38 20.42 12.72
C ASP A 369 -4.83 20.70 13.15
N PHE A 370 -4.99 21.64 14.05
CA PHE A 370 -6.30 22.07 14.51
C PHE A 370 -6.97 23.01 13.49
N ARG A 371 -7.59 22.42 12.47
CA ARG A 371 -8.53 23.13 11.57
C ARG A 371 -9.96 22.84 11.99
N PRO A 372 -10.81 23.89 12.15
CA PRO A 372 -12.25 23.69 12.44
C PRO A 372 -12.87 22.72 11.42
N GLY A 373 -13.54 21.72 11.91
CA GLY A 373 -14.24 20.72 11.09
C GLY A 373 -13.44 19.47 10.69
N LEU A 374 -12.11 19.42 10.81
CA LEU A 374 -11.35 18.20 10.47
C LEU A 374 -11.73 17.01 11.35
N LEU A 375 -11.88 17.21 12.65
CA LEU A 375 -12.32 16.15 13.57
C LEU A 375 -13.72 15.65 13.20
N SER A 376 -14.66 16.56 12.97
CA SER A 376 -16.03 16.20 12.56
C SER A 376 -16.04 15.48 11.21
N ALA A 377 -15.22 15.93 10.26
CA ALA A 377 -15.08 15.26 8.97
C ALA A 377 -14.46 13.85 9.11
N ASN A 378 -13.43 13.70 9.94
CA ASN A 378 -12.83 12.39 10.23
C ASN A 378 -13.85 11.43 10.85
N LEU A 379 -14.58 11.87 11.88
CA LEU A 379 -15.62 11.06 12.53
C LEU A 379 -16.71 10.65 11.54
N ARG A 380 -17.11 11.56 10.63
CA ARG A 380 -18.06 11.24 9.55
C ARG A 380 -17.51 10.16 8.62
N LEU A 381 -16.28 10.32 8.12
CA LEU A 381 -15.67 9.33 7.23
C LEU A 381 -15.51 7.96 7.90
N ARG A 382 -15.06 7.94 9.16
CA ARG A 382 -14.93 6.69 9.92
C ARG A 382 -16.28 6.00 10.14
N ALA A 383 -17.34 6.76 10.40
CA ALA A 383 -18.69 6.21 10.55
C ALA A 383 -19.24 5.60 9.24
N GLU A 384 -18.72 5.98 8.09
CA GLU A 384 -19.08 5.41 6.79
C GLU A 384 -18.31 4.13 6.46
N MET A 385 -17.16 3.90 7.12
CA MET A 385 -16.35 2.71 6.91
C MET A 385 -16.99 1.48 7.57
N ALA A 386 -16.87 0.34 6.91
CA ALA A 386 -17.16 -0.93 7.53
C ALA A 386 -16.19 -1.17 8.70
N GLU A 387 -16.70 -1.77 9.78
CA GLU A 387 -15.80 -2.40 10.74
C GLU A 387 -14.95 -3.44 10.00
N PRO A 388 -13.69 -3.64 10.40
CA PRO A 388 -12.85 -4.66 9.79
C PRO A 388 -13.52 -6.03 9.95
N ASP A 389 -13.72 -6.73 8.83
CA ASP A 389 -14.30 -8.07 8.82
C ASP A 389 -13.38 -9.15 9.42
N GLU A 390 -12.18 -8.78 9.87
CA GLU A 390 -11.21 -9.74 10.38
C GLU A 390 -10.60 -9.26 11.69
N PRO A 391 -10.33 -10.21 12.60
CA PRO A 391 -9.49 -9.96 13.75
C PRO A 391 -8.15 -9.38 13.25
N GLY A 392 -7.62 -8.48 14.02
CA GLY A 392 -6.42 -7.72 13.71
C GLY A 392 -5.28 -8.57 13.18
N PHE A 393 -4.24 -7.90 12.72
CA PHE A 393 -3.04 -8.47 12.12
C PHE A 393 -2.68 -9.85 12.64
N ALA A 394 -2.46 -10.79 11.71
CA ALA A 394 -1.66 -11.96 12.02
C ALA A 394 -0.32 -11.47 12.59
N SER A 395 -0.13 -11.67 13.89
CA SER A 395 1.20 -11.56 14.44
C SER A 395 2.09 -12.60 13.76
N PRO A 396 3.42 -12.50 13.80
CA PRO A 396 4.28 -13.58 13.33
C PRO A 396 3.88 -14.98 13.86
N ALA A 397 3.12 -15.04 14.97
CA ALA A 397 2.52 -16.24 15.53
C ALA A 397 1.32 -16.78 14.73
N GLU A 398 0.60 -15.98 13.95
CA GLU A 398 -0.52 -16.46 13.10
C GLU A 398 -0.03 -17.25 11.87
N ALA A 399 1.20 -17.04 11.44
CA ALA A 399 1.82 -17.89 10.41
C ALA A 399 2.04 -19.33 10.89
N ALA A 400 2.03 -19.55 12.22
CA ALA A 400 2.18 -20.87 12.85
C ALA A 400 0.83 -21.55 13.17
N GLY A 401 -0.31 -20.87 13.01
CA GLY A 401 -1.63 -21.35 13.43
C GLY A 401 -1.84 -21.26 14.96
N PRO A 402 -3.10 -21.17 15.42
CA PRO A 402 -3.38 -21.15 16.84
C PRO A 402 -2.95 -22.48 17.48
N PRO A 403 -2.38 -22.46 18.69
CA PRO A 403 -2.11 -23.70 19.39
C PRO A 403 -3.43 -24.42 19.72
N ASP A 404 -3.51 -25.71 19.42
CA ASP A 404 -4.70 -26.56 19.54
C ASP A 404 -5.42 -26.55 20.90
N THR A 405 -4.90 -25.82 21.89
CA THR A 405 -5.36 -25.85 23.28
C THR A 405 -5.91 -24.54 23.83
N LEU A 406 -5.82 -23.43 23.10
CA LEU A 406 -6.28 -22.12 23.59
C LEU A 406 -7.54 -21.69 22.85
N PRO A 407 -8.70 -21.48 23.53
CA PRO A 407 -9.93 -21.04 22.86
C PRO A 407 -9.83 -19.57 22.45
N MET A 408 -10.33 -19.24 21.25
CA MET A 408 -10.48 -17.86 20.81
C MET A 408 -11.50 -17.09 21.67
N PRO A 409 -11.37 -15.76 21.81
CA PRO A 409 -12.38 -14.95 22.49
C PRO A 409 -13.74 -15.10 21.82
N PRO A 410 -14.82 -15.47 22.56
CA PRO A 410 -16.16 -15.62 22.00
C PRO A 410 -16.74 -14.30 21.49
N ALA A 411 -17.77 -14.37 20.63
CA ALA A 411 -18.45 -13.20 20.11
C ALA A 411 -19.10 -12.35 21.24
N GLU A 412 -19.47 -12.98 22.33
CA GLU A 412 -20.10 -12.37 23.50
C GLU A 412 -19.09 -11.67 24.44
N THR A 413 -17.80 -11.62 24.09
CA THR A 413 -16.80 -10.88 24.86
C THR A 413 -17.20 -9.43 25.01
N PRO A 414 -17.27 -8.86 26.25
CA PRO A 414 -17.65 -7.48 26.47
C PRO A 414 -16.77 -6.52 25.69
N ALA A 415 -17.39 -5.51 25.06
CA ALA A 415 -16.70 -4.57 24.16
C ALA A 415 -15.51 -3.85 24.80
N ASP A 416 -15.59 -3.55 26.10
CA ASP A 416 -14.52 -2.89 26.87
C ASP A 416 -13.25 -3.76 26.99
N PHE A 417 -13.39 -5.09 26.95
CA PHE A 417 -12.30 -6.03 27.13
C PHE A 417 -11.95 -6.83 25.85
N ARG A 418 -12.71 -6.65 24.78
CA ARG A 418 -12.49 -7.36 23.52
C ARG A 418 -11.06 -7.14 22.99
N PRO A 419 -10.54 -5.90 22.90
CA PRO A 419 -9.20 -5.66 22.36
C PRO A 419 -8.09 -6.34 23.18
N VAL A 420 -8.22 -6.35 24.51
CA VAL A 420 -7.21 -6.98 25.38
C VAL A 420 -7.32 -8.50 25.35
N ALA A 421 -8.51 -9.06 25.20
CA ALA A 421 -8.72 -10.49 25.08
C ALA A 421 -8.14 -11.01 23.75
N ASP A 422 -8.42 -10.32 22.63
CA ASP A 422 -7.88 -10.67 21.33
C ASP A 422 -6.34 -10.57 21.31
N ALA A 423 -5.77 -9.48 21.84
CA ALA A 423 -4.33 -9.30 21.93
C ALA A 423 -3.65 -10.36 22.85
N SER A 424 -4.29 -10.71 23.98
CA SER A 424 -3.80 -11.75 24.88
C SER A 424 -3.83 -13.13 24.24
N TYR A 425 -4.87 -13.46 23.48
CA TYR A 425 -4.95 -14.70 22.72
C TYR A 425 -3.76 -14.84 21.78
N TRP A 426 -3.50 -13.84 20.96
CA TRP A 426 -2.43 -13.88 19.98
C TRP A 426 -1.03 -13.85 20.62
N MET A 427 -0.87 -13.11 21.72
CA MET A 427 0.39 -13.11 22.47
C MET A 427 0.70 -14.49 23.06
N LEU A 428 -0.32 -15.25 23.49
CA LEU A 428 -0.17 -16.59 24.04
C LEU A 428 -0.01 -17.67 22.96
N ALA A 429 -0.60 -17.44 21.78
CA ALA A 429 -0.53 -18.36 20.68
C ALA A 429 0.88 -18.54 20.09
N GLY A 430 1.76 -17.54 20.22
CA GLY A 430 3.12 -17.54 19.67
C GLY A 430 4.24 -17.89 20.66
N THR A 431 3.95 -18.31 21.90
CA THR A 431 4.97 -18.55 22.92
C THR A 431 4.94 -19.97 23.47
N GLU A 432 6.12 -20.59 23.63
CA GLU A 432 6.28 -21.86 24.41
C GLU A 432 5.97 -21.64 25.87
N ASP A 433 5.49 -22.72 26.54
CA ASP A 433 4.99 -22.72 27.92
C ASP A 433 6.06 -22.33 28.94
N GLY A 434 6.10 -21.11 29.39
CA GLY A 434 6.95 -20.72 30.52
C GLY A 434 6.90 -19.26 30.92
N ASP A 435 7.11 -18.38 29.97
CA ASP A 435 7.32 -16.95 30.26
C ASP A 435 6.05 -16.11 30.52
N ARG A 436 4.85 -16.65 30.26
CA ARG A 436 3.57 -15.90 30.35
C ARG A 436 2.47 -16.67 31.10
N ALA A 437 2.82 -17.44 32.10
CA ALA A 437 1.86 -18.23 32.85
C ALA A 437 0.74 -17.38 33.50
N GLY A 438 1.04 -16.18 33.98
CA GLY A 438 0.07 -15.27 34.58
C GLY A 438 -0.97 -14.79 33.55
N LEU A 439 -0.52 -14.37 32.38
CA LEU A 439 -1.39 -13.93 31.29
C LEU A 439 -2.27 -15.08 30.78
N ARG A 440 -1.71 -16.27 30.61
CA ARG A 440 -2.44 -17.48 30.21
C ARG A 440 -3.54 -17.84 31.22
N ALA A 441 -3.24 -17.80 32.52
CA ALA A 441 -4.22 -18.06 33.56
C ALA A 441 -5.36 -17.04 33.59
N ALA A 442 -5.01 -15.75 33.47
CA ALA A 442 -6.00 -14.65 33.41
C ALA A 442 -6.89 -14.78 32.17
N TYR A 443 -6.32 -15.02 31.00
CA TYR A 443 -7.03 -15.23 29.74
C TYR A 443 -8.01 -16.40 29.83
N THR A 444 -7.53 -17.58 30.26
CA THR A 444 -8.37 -18.78 30.38
C THR A 444 -9.54 -18.58 31.34
N SER A 445 -9.28 -17.90 32.49
CA SER A 445 -10.32 -17.59 33.47
C SER A 445 -11.38 -16.62 32.92
N PHE A 446 -10.97 -15.62 32.15
CA PHE A 446 -11.86 -14.66 31.54
C PHE A 446 -12.75 -15.31 30.46
N ILE A 447 -12.16 -16.10 29.56
CA ILE A 447 -12.90 -16.81 28.50
C ILE A 447 -13.88 -17.83 29.09
N ALA A 448 -13.47 -18.59 30.11
CA ALA A 448 -14.34 -19.55 30.78
C ALA A 448 -15.56 -18.85 31.45
N ALA A 449 -15.36 -17.65 32.01
CA ALA A 449 -16.45 -16.87 32.59
C ALA A 449 -17.45 -16.37 31.54
N ILE A 450 -16.98 -15.96 30.35
CA ILE A 450 -17.87 -15.59 29.22
C ILE A 450 -18.68 -16.81 28.78
N GLN A 451 -18.03 -17.95 28.54
CA GLN A 451 -18.71 -19.19 28.11
C GLN A 451 -19.72 -19.70 29.14
N ALA A 452 -19.49 -19.43 30.42
CA ALA A 452 -20.43 -19.77 31.51
C ALA A 452 -21.53 -18.72 31.73
N ALA A 453 -21.62 -17.69 30.87
CA ALA A 453 -22.57 -16.57 31.00
C ALA A 453 -22.53 -15.91 32.41
N ALA A 454 -21.32 -15.68 32.93
CA ALA A 454 -21.14 -15.09 34.25
C ALA A 454 -21.71 -13.68 34.33
N PRO A 455 -22.15 -13.20 35.53
CA PRO A 455 -22.66 -11.84 35.70
C PRO A 455 -21.65 -10.78 35.29
N ASP A 456 -22.13 -9.64 34.74
CA ASP A 456 -21.31 -8.53 34.26
C ASP A 456 -20.24 -8.04 35.24
N ALA A 457 -20.55 -8.00 36.54
CA ALA A 457 -19.60 -7.63 37.57
C ALA A 457 -18.39 -8.57 37.64
N ARG A 458 -18.63 -9.87 37.43
CA ARG A 458 -17.54 -10.87 37.40
C ARG A 458 -16.73 -10.79 36.12
N LEU A 459 -17.37 -10.52 34.99
CA LEU A 459 -16.68 -10.34 33.71
C LEU A 459 -15.80 -9.10 33.74
N ARG A 460 -16.23 -7.99 34.34
CA ARG A 460 -15.40 -6.79 34.53
C ARG A 460 -14.19 -7.08 35.40
N GLU A 461 -14.38 -7.71 36.57
CA GLU A 461 -13.28 -8.08 37.47
C GLU A 461 -12.20 -8.89 36.76
N LEU A 462 -12.60 -9.92 36.02
CA LEU A 462 -11.68 -10.79 35.30
C LEU A 462 -11.06 -10.12 34.08
N GLY A 463 -11.79 -9.24 33.39
CA GLY A 463 -11.28 -8.41 32.29
C GLY A 463 -10.21 -7.43 32.75
N GLU A 464 -10.37 -6.81 33.92
CA GLU A 464 -9.35 -5.93 34.54
C GLU A 464 -8.10 -6.72 34.99
N VAL A 465 -8.27 -7.97 35.46
CA VAL A 465 -7.12 -8.86 35.76
C VAL A 465 -6.38 -9.18 34.47
N LEU A 466 -7.10 -9.55 33.41
CA LEU A 466 -6.51 -9.85 32.11
C LEU A 466 -5.73 -8.64 31.55
N ALA A 467 -6.33 -7.43 31.61
CA ALA A 467 -5.67 -6.22 31.14
C ALA A 467 -4.38 -5.90 31.91
N ARG A 468 -4.36 -6.14 33.23
CA ARG A 468 -3.16 -5.96 34.05
C ARG A 468 -2.07 -6.97 33.74
N GLU A 469 -2.43 -8.22 33.53
CA GLU A 469 -1.45 -9.26 33.18
C GLU A 469 -0.93 -9.08 31.75
N TYR A 470 -1.78 -8.63 30.82
CA TYR A 470 -1.36 -8.26 29.47
C TYR A 470 -0.33 -7.11 29.50
N ALA A 471 -0.60 -6.05 30.28
CA ALA A 471 0.31 -4.91 30.44
C ALA A 471 1.65 -5.26 31.13
N ARG A 472 1.68 -6.32 31.95
CA ARG A 472 2.94 -6.82 32.57
C ARG A 472 3.81 -7.64 31.63
N GLY A 473 3.21 -8.21 30.60
CA GLY A 473 3.92 -9.01 29.59
C GLY A 473 4.54 -8.18 28.47
N HIS A 474 4.32 -6.88 28.49
CA HIS A 474 4.92 -5.88 27.62
C HIS A 474 5.90 -5.01 28.40
#